data_23a38fd59ff80efd34549b2c70c28899
#
_entry.id   23a38fd59ff80efd34549b2c70c28899
#
_cell.length_a   1.000
_cell.length_b   1.000
_cell.length_c   1.000
_cell.angle_alpha   90.00
_cell.angle_beta   90.00
_cell.angle_gamma   90.00
#
_symmetry.space_group_name_H-M   'P 1'
#
loop_
_entity.id
_entity.type
_entity.pdbx_description
1 polymer ?
#
loop_
_entity_poly.entity_id
_entity_poly.type
_entity_poly.pdbx_seq_one_letter_code
_entity_poly.pdbx_strand_id
1 'polypeptide(L)'
;MGREFIELFDEWAESYDNTVVGHDEEYKEVFEGYDEILEEVASKVNGTVIEFGVGTGNLSKKLLEKGHNVIGIEPSKEMRAMAKQKVPTLSLLDGDFLNLPELNIKIDAIVSTWAFHHLTDEEKNVAIGKYSHLLEKGGKVVFADTVYENSDAKHAIIEDAEQKGYKNLVDDLNREYYTMQDVLREQFTEHGFYVTFKQLNKFVWLIEAEKQ
;
A
#
# COMPACT_ATOMS: atom_id res chain seq x y z
N MET A 1 -9.79 -6.25 9.08
CA MET A 1 -8.98 -5.85 10.24
C MET A 1 -7.53 -5.53 9.91
N GLY A 2 -6.86 -6.14 8.98
CA GLY A 2 -5.44 -5.86 8.67
C GLY A 2 -4.45 -6.00 9.85
N ARG A 3 -4.96 -6.13 11.08
CA ARG A 3 -4.14 -6.26 12.29
C ARG A 3 -3.73 -7.70 12.62
N GLU A 4 -4.29 -8.69 11.95
CA GLU A 4 -3.88 -10.10 12.09
C GLU A 4 -2.47 -10.38 11.59
N PHE A 5 -1.92 -9.49 10.77
CA PHE A 5 -0.55 -9.59 10.25
C PHE A 5 0.50 -8.83 11.07
N ILE A 6 0.11 -8.09 12.15
CA ILE A 6 1.05 -7.23 12.91
C ILE A 6 2.21 -8.04 13.49
N GLU A 7 1.94 -9.21 14.08
CA GLU A 7 3.01 -10.05 14.66
C GLU A 7 4.02 -10.48 13.60
N LEU A 8 3.57 -10.77 12.38
CA LEU A 8 4.43 -11.08 11.24
C LEU A 8 5.31 -9.87 10.87
N PHE A 9 4.75 -8.66 10.86
CA PHE A 9 5.51 -7.44 10.56
C PHE A 9 6.48 -7.05 11.66
N ASP A 10 6.14 -7.30 12.93
CA ASP A 10 7.07 -7.09 14.04
C ASP A 10 8.30 -8.01 13.90
N GLU A 11 8.11 -9.27 13.48
CA GLU A 11 9.22 -10.21 13.21
C GLU A 11 10.02 -9.83 11.96
N TRP A 12 9.36 -9.31 10.92
CA TRP A 12 10.00 -8.94 9.64
C TRP A 12 10.74 -7.59 9.69
N ALA A 13 10.46 -6.74 10.66
CA ALA A 13 10.94 -5.37 10.68
C ALA A 13 12.45 -5.25 10.40
N GLU A 14 13.28 -6.09 11.04
CA GLU A 14 14.75 -6.04 10.87
C GLU A 14 15.23 -6.53 9.49
N SER A 15 14.51 -7.43 8.84
CA SER A 15 14.90 -8.04 7.55
C SER A 15 14.16 -7.44 6.35
N TYR A 16 13.10 -6.67 6.56
CA TYR A 16 12.22 -6.14 5.51
C TYR A 16 12.98 -5.40 4.40
N ASP A 17 13.87 -4.48 4.77
CA ASP A 17 14.65 -3.71 3.80
C ASP A 17 15.55 -4.61 2.92
N ASN A 18 16.02 -5.75 3.43
CA ASN A 18 16.80 -6.71 2.65
C ASN A 18 15.92 -7.48 1.66
N THR A 19 14.69 -7.83 2.06
CA THR A 19 13.74 -8.54 1.19
C THR A 19 13.34 -7.68 0.00
N VAL A 20 12.98 -6.41 0.23
CA VAL A 20 12.50 -5.50 -0.84
C VAL A 20 13.59 -5.08 -1.83
N VAL A 21 14.88 -5.23 -1.48
CA VAL A 21 15.98 -5.00 -2.43
C VAL A 21 16.39 -6.25 -3.22
N GLY A 22 15.60 -7.34 -3.16
CA GLY A 22 15.73 -8.52 -4.01
C GLY A 22 16.69 -9.60 -3.50
N HIS A 23 16.96 -9.65 -2.19
CA HIS A 23 17.75 -10.72 -1.57
C HIS A 23 16.97 -12.03 -1.40
N ASP A 24 15.65 -12.00 -1.56
CA ASP A 24 14.79 -13.17 -1.54
C ASP A 24 14.33 -13.50 -2.98
N GLU A 25 14.73 -14.68 -3.48
CA GLU A 25 14.46 -15.11 -4.86
C GLU A 25 12.95 -15.31 -5.12
N GLU A 26 12.18 -15.77 -4.11
CA GLU A 26 10.73 -15.97 -4.24
C GLU A 26 9.98 -14.66 -4.43
N TYR A 27 10.43 -13.58 -3.78
CA TYR A 27 9.78 -12.26 -3.80
C TYR A 27 10.43 -11.25 -4.77
N LYS A 28 11.49 -11.64 -5.45
CA LYS A 28 12.25 -10.75 -6.36
C LYS A 28 11.38 -10.10 -7.44
N GLU A 29 10.48 -10.87 -8.07
CA GLU A 29 9.55 -10.36 -9.08
C GLU A 29 8.44 -9.48 -8.47
N VAL A 30 8.07 -9.71 -7.20
CA VAL A 30 7.08 -8.89 -6.46
C VAL A 30 7.62 -7.48 -6.21
N PHE A 31 8.92 -7.39 -5.86
CA PHE A 31 9.60 -6.13 -5.57
C PHE A 31 10.45 -5.60 -6.74
N GLU A 32 10.31 -6.16 -7.95
CA GLU A 32 11.01 -5.64 -9.13
C GLU A 32 10.65 -4.17 -9.37
N GLY A 33 11.68 -3.31 -9.47
CA GLY A 33 11.49 -1.86 -9.61
C GLY A 33 11.00 -1.16 -8.34
N TYR A 34 11.28 -1.72 -7.15
CA TYR A 34 10.78 -1.20 -5.87
C TYR A 34 11.01 0.30 -5.70
N ASP A 35 12.25 0.78 -5.90
CA ASP A 35 12.58 2.19 -5.72
C ASP A 35 11.87 3.11 -6.72
N GLU A 36 11.76 2.68 -7.98
CA GLU A 36 11.05 3.37 -9.05
C GLU A 36 9.54 3.41 -8.78
N ILE A 37 8.97 2.34 -8.22
CA ILE A 37 7.55 2.29 -7.82
C ILE A 37 7.26 3.30 -6.71
N LEU A 38 8.10 3.36 -5.67
CA LEU A 38 7.97 4.36 -4.61
C LEU A 38 8.07 5.78 -5.17
N GLU A 39 9.00 6.02 -6.10
CA GLU A 39 9.17 7.31 -6.78
C GLU A 39 7.95 7.68 -7.61
N GLU A 40 7.39 6.73 -8.35
CA GLU A 40 6.14 6.93 -9.12
C GLU A 40 5.00 7.35 -8.19
N VAL A 41 4.75 6.62 -7.09
CA VAL A 41 3.71 6.96 -6.11
C VAL A 41 3.94 8.36 -5.55
N ALA A 42 5.16 8.66 -5.09
CA ALA A 42 5.49 9.95 -4.51
C ALA A 42 5.36 11.13 -5.50
N SER A 43 5.51 10.88 -6.80
CA SER A 43 5.37 11.89 -7.86
C SER A 43 3.92 12.26 -8.20
N LYS A 44 2.95 11.40 -7.82
CA LYS A 44 1.53 11.56 -8.17
C LYS A 44 0.73 12.43 -7.21
N VAL A 45 1.32 12.79 -6.07
CA VAL A 45 0.64 13.51 -4.99
C VAL A 45 1.27 14.86 -4.72
N ASN A 46 0.56 15.73 -4.00
CA ASN A 46 1.03 17.04 -3.56
C ASN A 46 0.41 17.38 -2.20
N GLY A 47 1.04 18.33 -1.49
CA GLY A 47 0.48 18.92 -0.27
C GLY A 47 0.64 18.05 0.97
N THR A 48 -0.45 17.91 1.73
CA THR A 48 -0.50 17.09 2.95
C THR A 48 -0.96 15.68 2.62
N VAL A 49 -0.11 14.71 2.89
CA VAL A 49 -0.27 13.31 2.50
C VAL A 49 -0.39 12.42 3.73
N ILE A 50 -1.41 11.58 3.78
CA ILE A 50 -1.45 10.43 4.71
C ILE A 50 -0.84 9.23 4.00
N GLU A 51 0.12 8.57 4.66
CA GLU A 51 0.67 7.29 4.25
C GLU A 51 0.20 6.20 5.19
N PHE A 52 -0.54 5.22 4.68
CA PHE A 52 -0.90 4.01 5.43
C PHE A 52 0.08 2.88 5.15
N GLY A 53 0.42 2.12 6.21
CA GLY A 53 1.39 1.03 6.11
C GLY A 53 2.78 1.55 5.83
N VAL A 54 3.27 2.46 6.69
CA VAL A 54 4.58 3.12 6.54
C VAL A 54 5.74 2.12 6.48
N GLY A 55 5.59 0.99 7.18
CA GLY A 55 6.67 0.01 7.32
C GLY A 55 7.93 0.65 7.88
N THR A 56 9.06 0.46 7.24
CA THR A 56 10.35 1.03 7.64
C THR A 56 10.57 2.48 7.17
N GLY A 57 9.58 3.11 6.48
CA GLY A 57 9.60 4.52 6.11
C GLY A 57 10.22 4.83 4.75
N ASN A 58 10.30 3.87 3.84
CA ASN A 58 10.95 4.06 2.54
C ASN A 58 10.15 5.03 1.64
N LEU A 59 8.83 4.88 1.54
CA LEU A 59 7.98 5.83 0.80
C LEU A 59 7.91 7.18 1.51
N SER A 60 7.76 7.21 2.85
CA SER A 60 7.78 8.44 3.65
C SER A 60 8.99 9.31 3.35
N LYS A 61 10.16 8.70 3.24
CA LYS A 61 11.41 9.39 2.92
C LYS A 61 11.31 10.11 1.56
N LYS A 62 10.85 9.42 0.51
CA LYS A 62 10.69 10.01 -0.84
C LYS A 62 9.66 11.14 -0.86
N LEU A 63 8.54 10.97 -0.16
CA LEU A 63 7.51 12.00 -0.03
C LEU A 63 8.07 13.28 0.64
N LEU A 64 8.81 13.14 1.74
CA LEU A 64 9.44 14.27 2.44
C LEU A 64 10.53 14.92 1.61
N GLU A 65 11.35 14.17 0.87
CA GLU A 65 12.36 14.69 -0.05
C GLU A 65 11.75 15.53 -1.19
N LYS A 66 10.52 15.20 -1.60
CA LYS A 66 9.72 16.00 -2.56
C LYS A 66 9.04 17.21 -1.92
N GLY A 67 9.19 17.42 -0.61
CA GLY A 67 8.65 18.58 0.11
C GLY A 67 7.20 18.44 0.55
N HIS A 68 6.64 17.23 0.57
CA HIS A 68 5.29 16.99 1.08
C HIS A 68 5.25 17.02 2.60
N ASN A 69 4.10 17.40 3.17
CA ASN A 69 3.81 17.24 4.58
C ASN A 69 3.23 15.83 4.80
N VAL A 70 3.98 14.93 5.46
CA VAL A 70 3.64 13.52 5.56
C VAL A 70 3.19 13.16 6.96
N ILE A 71 2.04 12.48 7.07
CA ILE A 71 1.53 11.84 8.28
C ILE A 71 1.51 10.35 8.02
N GLY A 72 2.43 9.64 8.65
CA GLY A 72 2.51 8.19 8.56
C GLY A 72 1.58 7.51 9.56
N ILE A 73 0.87 6.49 9.12
CA ILE A 73 0.00 5.63 9.91
C ILE A 73 0.54 4.20 9.80
N GLU A 74 0.94 3.62 10.93
CA GLU A 74 1.55 2.28 10.97
C GLU A 74 1.13 1.54 12.24
N PRO A 75 0.50 0.36 12.15
CA PRO A 75 0.06 -0.38 13.33
C PRO A 75 1.19 -1.13 14.05
N SER A 76 2.24 -1.59 13.36
CA SER A 76 3.37 -2.30 13.96
C SER A 76 4.27 -1.33 14.73
N LYS A 77 4.51 -1.64 16.00
CA LYS A 77 5.39 -0.85 16.87
C LYS A 77 6.85 -0.90 16.42
N GLU A 78 7.30 -2.07 15.99
CA GLU A 78 8.69 -2.28 15.56
C GLU A 78 8.95 -1.57 14.23
N MET A 79 8.01 -1.66 13.26
CA MET A 79 8.08 -0.89 12.01
C MET A 79 8.12 0.62 12.28
N ARG A 80 7.25 1.13 13.20
CA ARG A 80 7.30 2.56 13.60
C ARG A 80 8.64 2.96 14.18
N ALA A 81 9.26 2.10 15.01
CA ALA A 81 10.56 2.38 15.60
C ALA A 81 11.64 2.49 14.50
N MET A 82 11.64 1.60 13.52
CA MET A 82 12.57 1.63 12.38
C MET A 82 12.34 2.84 11.49
N ALA A 83 11.08 3.12 11.14
CA ALA A 83 10.73 4.32 10.36
C ALA A 83 11.21 5.59 11.06
N LYS A 84 11.06 5.67 12.39
CA LYS A 84 11.50 6.82 13.18
C LYS A 84 13.01 6.98 13.23
N GLN A 85 13.76 5.88 13.22
CA GLN A 85 15.23 5.90 13.10
C GLN A 85 15.66 6.39 11.71
N LYS A 86 15.03 5.86 10.65
CA LYS A 86 15.33 6.20 9.25
C LYS A 86 14.91 7.63 8.89
N VAL A 87 13.76 8.07 9.40
CA VAL A 87 13.13 9.36 9.10
C VAL A 87 12.72 10.07 10.39
N PRO A 88 13.66 10.67 11.15
CA PRO A 88 13.37 11.26 12.47
C PRO A 88 12.32 12.37 12.46
N THR A 89 12.16 13.07 11.34
CA THR A 89 11.21 14.19 11.16
C THR A 89 9.79 13.75 10.84
N LEU A 90 9.58 12.45 10.50
CA LEU A 90 8.26 11.93 10.12
C LEU A 90 7.26 12.07 11.29
N SER A 91 6.11 12.66 11.02
CA SER A 91 4.94 12.56 11.90
C SER A 91 4.34 11.16 11.78
N LEU A 92 4.46 10.33 12.82
CA LEU A 92 4.12 8.91 12.78
C LEU A 92 3.16 8.57 13.91
N LEU A 93 2.02 7.98 13.56
CA LEU A 93 0.93 7.65 14.48
C LEU A 93 0.62 6.15 14.44
N ASP A 94 0.17 5.63 15.59
CA ASP A 94 -0.45 4.30 15.65
C ASP A 94 -1.85 4.36 15.05
N GLY A 95 -2.12 3.48 14.13
CA GLY A 95 -3.39 3.39 13.44
C GLY A 95 -3.33 2.39 12.30
N ASP A 96 -4.43 2.23 11.61
CA ASP A 96 -4.55 1.36 10.44
C ASP A 96 -5.54 1.96 9.42
N PHE A 97 -5.72 1.31 8.28
CA PHE A 97 -6.63 1.75 7.21
C PHE A 97 -8.07 2.02 7.68
N LEU A 98 -8.51 1.32 8.73
CA LEU A 98 -9.87 1.42 9.27
C LEU A 98 -9.96 2.30 10.52
N ASN A 99 -8.85 2.49 11.23
CA ASN A 99 -8.78 3.21 12.50
C ASN A 99 -7.72 4.31 12.41
N LEU A 100 -8.11 5.40 11.76
CA LEU A 100 -7.30 6.61 11.66
C LEU A 100 -7.56 7.49 12.88
N PRO A 101 -6.52 7.98 13.58
CA PRO A 101 -6.68 9.04 14.59
C PRO A 101 -7.31 10.29 13.98
N GLU A 102 -8.07 11.04 14.79
CA GLU A 102 -8.68 12.29 14.35
C GLU A 102 -7.61 13.32 13.97
N LEU A 103 -7.68 13.81 12.74
CA LEU A 103 -6.75 14.80 12.19
C LEU A 103 -7.50 16.09 11.92
N ASN A 104 -7.11 17.19 12.59
CA ASN A 104 -7.70 18.52 12.42
C ASN A 104 -6.95 19.35 11.37
N ILE A 105 -6.61 18.72 10.24
CA ILE A 105 -5.92 19.36 9.12
C ILE A 105 -6.52 18.90 7.80
N LYS A 106 -6.37 19.71 6.77
CA LYS A 106 -6.75 19.34 5.40
C LYS A 106 -5.79 18.29 4.87
N ILE A 107 -6.34 17.25 4.28
CA ILE A 107 -5.60 16.18 3.59
C ILE A 107 -5.80 16.34 2.09
N ASP A 108 -4.71 16.33 1.35
CA ASP A 108 -4.71 16.47 -0.10
C ASP A 108 -4.56 15.13 -0.82
N ALA A 109 -3.87 14.16 -0.19
CA ALA A 109 -3.72 12.82 -0.75
C ALA A 109 -3.56 11.74 0.32
N ILE A 110 -3.86 10.50 -0.09
CA ILE A 110 -3.66 9.27 0.69
C ILE A 110 -2.84 8.31 -0.16
N VAL A 111 -1.78 7.75 0.42
CA VAL A 111 -0.89 6.81 -0.26
C VAL A 111 -0.68 5.53 0.54
N SER A 112 -0.34 4.45 -0.14
CA SER A 112 0.10 3.19 0.45
C SER A 112 0.86 2.35 -0.59
N THR A 113 1.81 1.54 -0.13
CA THR A 113 2.50 0.57 -0.98
C THR A 113 2.60 -0.78 -0.28
N TRP A 114 2.26 -1.86 -0.99
CA TRP A 114 2.31 -3.25 -0.51
C TRP A 114 1.65 -3.48 0.87
N ALA A 115 0.48 -2.86 1.12
CA ALA A 115 -0.20 -3.00 2.41
C ALA A 115 -1.74 -3.07 2.32
N PHE A 116 -2.34 -2.54 1.25
CA PHE A 116 -3.81 -2.48 1.13
C PHE A 116 -4.43 -3.87 0.92
N HIS A 117 -3.66 -4.83 0.38
CA HIS A 117 -4.07 -6.23 0.23
C HIS A 117 -4.29 -6.97 1.55
N HIS A 118 -3.88 -6.43 2.68
CA HIS A 118 -4.17 -7.02 3.99
C HIS A 118 -5.61 -6.79 4.47
N LEU A 119 -6.41 -6.01 3.74
CA LEU A 119 -7.83 -5.84 4.01
C LEU A 119 -8.67 -6.77 3.13
N THR A 120 -9.77 -7.31 3.69
CA THR A 120 -10.80 -7.97 2.87
C THR A 120 -11.46 -6.96 1.93
N ASP A 121 -12.19 -7.41 0.90
CA ASP A 121 -12.86 -6.50 -0.02
C ASP A 121 -13.92 -5.63 0.68
N GLU A 122 -14.60 -6.17 1.70
CA GLU A 122 -15.53 -5.39 2.52
C GLU A 122 -14.80 -4.31 3.33
N GLU A 123 -13.63 -4.62 3.88
CA GLU A 123 -12.82 -3.67 4.63
C GLU A 123 -12.21 -2.59 3.71
N LYS A 124 -11.80 -2.96 2.50
CA LYS A 124 -11.37 -2.01 1.45
C LYS A 124 -12.48 -1.02 1.14
N ASN A 125 -13.71 -1.51 0.96
CA ASN A 125 -14.87 -0.65 0.70
C ASN A 125 -15.12 0.34 1.85
N VAL A 126 -15.05 -0.13 3.10
CA VAL A 126 -15.17 0.74 4.29
C VAL A 126 -14.05 1.78 4.34
N ALA A 127 -12.81 1.39 4.06
CA ALA A 127 -11.66 2.30 4.04
C ALA A 127 -11.82 3.38 2.96
N ILE A 128 -12.18 3.00 1.72
CA ILE A 128 -12.42 3.93 0.61
C ILE A 128 -13.54 4.92 0.96
N GLY A 129 -14.62 4.45 1.62
CA GLY A 129 -15.67 5.31 2.11
C GLY A 129 -15.16 6.38 3.10
N LYS A 130 -14.26 6.01 4.02
CA LYS A 130 -13.62 6.96 4.94
C LYS A 130 -12.73 7.97 4.20
N TYR A 131 -11.96 7.52 3.20
CA TYR A 131 -11.12 8.41 2.38
C TYR A 131 -11.95 9.45 1.62
N SER A 132 -13.13 9.03 1.13
CA SER A 132 -14.08 9.95 0.51
C SER A 132 -14.53 11.10 1.41
N HIS A 133 -14.58 10.89 2.73
CA HIS A 133 -14.91 11.95 3.69
C HIS A 133 -13.72 12.81 4.11
N LEU A 134 -12.50 12.26 4.00
CA LEU A 134 -11.26 12.97 4.33
C LEU A 134 -10.79 13.89 3.20
N LEU A 135 -11.06 13.50 1.96
CA LEU A 135 -10.58 14.21 0.77
C LEU A 135 -11.66 15.14 0.21
N GLU A 136 -11.25 16.35 -0.14
CA GLU A 136 -12.05 17.27 -0.94
C GLU A 136 -11.99 16.87 -2.43
N LYS A 137 -12.84 17.50 -3.26
CA LYS A 137 -12.80 17.36 -4.72
C LYS A 137 -11.38 17.62 -5.26
N GLY A 138 -10.89 16.70 -6.10
CA GLY A 138 -9.53 16.73 -6.64
C GLY A 138 -8.47 16.08 -5.72
N GLY A 139 -8.84 15.73 -4.49
CA GLY A 139 -7.97 14.94 -3.61
C GLY A 139 -7.75 13.53 -4.15
N LYS A 140 -6.59 12.96 -3.88
CA LYS A 140 -6.15 11.71 -4.52
C LYS A 140 -5.93 10.57 -3.53
N VAL A 141 -6.24 9.35 -3.97
CA VAL A 141 -5.74 8.09 -3.39
C VAL A 141 -4.79 7.48 -4.41
N VAL A 142 -3.55 7.23 -4.01
CA VAL A 142 -2.52 6.66 -4.89
C VAL A 142 -1.86 5.49 -4.19
N PHE A 143 -2.20 4.29 -4.62
CA PHE A 143 -1.64 3.05 -4.05
C PHE A 143 -0.82 2.31 -5.11
N ALA A 144 0.23 1.62 -4.66
CA ALA A 144 0.91 0.61 -5.46
C ALA A 144 0.82 -0.72 -4.72
N ASP A 145 0.08 -1.67 -5.31
CA ASP A 145 -0.22 -2.93 -4.66
C ASP A 145 -0.44 -4.06 -5.67
N THR A 146 -0.41 -5.30 -5.20
CA THR A 146 -0.77 -6.46 -6.00
C THR A 146 -2.29 -6.50 -6.19
N VAL A 147 -2.71 -6.35 -7.45
CA VAL A 147 -4.10 -6.40 -7.89
C VAL A 147 -4.16 -7.17 -9.19
N TYR A 148 -5.19 -7.97 -9.39
CA TYR A 148 -5.34 -8.75 -10.60
C TYR A 148 -6.31 -8.12 -11.59
N GLU A 149 -6.03 -8.21 -12.89
CA GLU A 149 -6.97 -7.78 -13.93
C GLU A 149 -8.27 -8.58 -13.88
N ASN A 150 -8.14 -9.90 -13.62
CA ASN A 150 -9.24 -10.86 -13.55
C ASN A 150 -8.76 -12.17 -12.88
N SER A 151 -9.69 -13.12 -12.69
CA SER A 151 -9.38 -14.41 -12.08
C SER A 151 -8.40 -15.27 -12.89
N ASP A 152 -8.40 -15.16 -14.21
CA ASP A 152 -7.44 -15.91 -15.04
C ASP A 152 -6.01 -15.41 -14.84
N ALA A 153 -5.84 -14.08 -14.72
CA ALA A 153 -4.54 -13.46 -14.39
C ALA A 153 -4.05 -13.90 -13.00
N LYS A 154 -4.95 -13.97 -12.00
CA LYS A 154 -4.62 -14.50 -10.68
C LYS A 154 -4.14 -15.93 -10.75
N HIS A 155 -4.87 -16.81 -11.41
CA HIS A 155 -4.51 -18.21 -11.55
C HIS A 155 -3.16 -18.38 -12.25
N ALA A 156 -2.92 -17.63 -13.34
CA ALA A 156 -1.66 -17.71 -14.07
C ALA A 156 -0.44 -17.30 -13.22
N ILE A 157 -0.59 -16.29 -12.35
CA ILE A 157 0.48 -15.86 -11.43
C ILE A 157 0.76 -16.94 -10.37
N ILE A 158 -0.28 -17.54 -9.78
CA ILE A 158 -0.13 -18.61 -8.79
C ILE A 158 0.53 -19.85 -9.45
N GLU A 159 0.05 -20.25 -10.63
CA GLU A 159 0.59 -21.39 -11.37
C GLU A 159 2.09 -21.18 -11.72
N ASP A 160 2.47 -19.98 -12.14
CA ASP A 160 3.89 -19.65 -12.42
C ASP A 160 4.75 -19.78 -11.14
N ALA A 161 4.26 -19.28 -9.99
CA ALA A 161 4.95 -19.40 -8.71
C ALA A 161 5.09 -20.86 -8.27
N GLU A 162 4.04 -21.69 -8.46
CA GLU A 162 4.06 -23.13 -8.20
C GLU A 162 5.09 -23.85 -9.07
N GLN A 163 5.13 -23.56 -10.37
CA GLN A 163 6.08 -24.14 -11.34
C GLN A 163 7.53 -23.77 -10.99
N LYS A 164 7.79 -22.58 -10.42
CA LYS A 164 9.09 -22.15 -9.92
C LYS A 164 9.45 -22.79 -8.56
N GLY A 165 8.49 -23.38 -7.87
CA GLY A 165 8.66 -23.97 -6.55
C GLY A 165 8.72 -22.94 -5.41
N TYR A 166 8.16 -21.76 -5.61
CA TYR A 166 8.13 -20.63 -4.67
C TYR A 166 7.00 -20.80 -3.64
N LYS A 167 7.25 -21.65 -2.64
CA LYS A 167 6.22 -22.10 -1.69
C LYS A 167 5.71 -20.98 -0.78
N ASN A 168 6.60 -20.12 -0.29
CA ASN A 168 6.21 -19.02 0.57
C ASN A 168 5.36 -18.02 -0.20
N LEU A 169 5.76 -17.67 -1.43
CA LEU A 169 4.98 -16.79 -2.30
C LEU A 169 3.61 -17.38 -2.63
N VAL A 170 3.52 -18.68 -2.95
CA VAL A 170 2.23 -19.36 -3.21
C VAL A 170 1.32 -19.30 -1.99
N ASP A 171 1.88 -19.54 -0.79
CA ASP A 171 1.12 -19.49 0.46
C ASP A 171 0.58 -18.07 0.70
N ASP A 172 1.38 -17.02 0.47
CA ASP A 172 0.95 -15.62 0.61
C ASP A 172 -0.10 -15.23 -0.43
N LEU A 173 0.10 -15.60 -1.71
CA LEU A 173 -0.87 -15.34 -2.78
C LEU A 173 -2.24 -15.98 -2.53
N ASN A 174 -2.30 -17.06 -1.74
CA ASN A 174 -3.54 -17.74 -1.37
C ASN A 174 -4.12 -17.26 -0.03
N ARG A 175 -3.30 -16.76 0.88
CA ARG A 175 -3.71 -16.37 2.25
C ARG A 175 -4.17 -14.93 2.33
N GLU A 176 -3.53 -14.04 1.59
CA GLU A 176 -3.79 -12.61 1.67
C GLU A 176 -4.95 -12.19 0.76
N TYR A 177 -5.53 -11.01 1.05
CA TYR A 177 -6.79 -10.58 0.44
C TYR A 177 -6.54 -9.76 -0.85
N TYR A 178 -5.76 -10.33 -1.77
CA TYR A 178 -5.58 -9.74 -3.10
C TYR A 178 -6.90 -9.71 -3.86
N THR A 179 -7.20 -8.56 -4.47
CA THR A 179 -8.47 -8.31 -5.12
C THR A 179 -8.35 -8.09 -6.63
N MET A 180 -9.47 -7.91 -7.32
CA MET A 180 -9.56 -7.64 -8.74
C MET A 180 -9.74 -6.15 -9.02
N GLN A 181 -9.29 -5.69 -10.20
CA GLN A 181 -9.44 -4.29 -10.61
C GLN A 181 -10.90 -3.86 -10.75
N ASP A 182 -11.79 -4.74 -11.20
CA ASP A 182 -13.22 -4.45 -11.32
C ASP A 182 -13.87 -4.20 -9.95
N VAL A 183 -13.54 -5.01 -8.94
CA VAL A 183 -13.98 -4.82 -7.55
C VAL A 183 -13.55 -3.45 -7.01
N LEU A 184 -12.27 -3.11 -7.14
CA LEU A 184 -11.77 -1.80 -6.70
C LEU A 184 -12.41 -0.65 -7.49
N ARG A 185 -12.59 -0.82 -8.80
CA ARG A 185 -13.24 0.18 -9.65
C ARG A 185 -14.67 0.47 -9.20
N GLU A 186 -15.44 -0.58 -8.89
CA GLU A 186 -16.79 -0.44 -8.36
C GLU A 186 -16.77 0.30 -7.02
N GLN A 187 -15.97 -0.14 -6.05
CA GLN A 187 -15.84 0.46 -4.73
C GLN A 187 -15.44 1.95 -4.78
N PHE A 188 -14.40 2.29 -5.56
CA PHE A 188 -13.98 3.68 -5.70
C PHE A 188 -15.06 4.54 -6.37
N THR A 189 -15.75 4.00 -7.39
CA THR A 189 -16.82 4.73 -8.09
C THR A 189 -18.02 4.99 -7.18
N GLU A 190 -18.45 4.01 -6.38
CA GLU A 190 -19.52 4.14 -5.39
C GLU A 190 -19.25 5.25 -4.38
N HIS A 191 -17.99 5.47 -4.03
CA HIS A 191 -17.57 6.51 -3.10
C HIS A 191 -17.17 7.84 -3.77
N GLY A 192 -17.48 8.00 -5.07
CA GLY A 192 -17.32 9.25 -5.81
C GLY A 192 -15.89 9.53 -6.25
N PHE A 193 -15.11 8.49 -6.55
CA PHE A 193 -13.80 8.62 -7.17
C PHE A 193 -13.83 8.15 -8.63
N TYR A 194 -13.00 8.77 -9.45
CA TYR A 194 -12.58 8.23 -10.74
C TYR A 194 -11.26 7.50 -10.57
N VAL A 195 -11.18 6.22 -10.92
CA VAL A 195 -10.00 5.38 -10.69
C VAL A 195 -9.41 4.85 -11.99
N THR A 196 -8.10 4.84 -12.07
CA THR A 196 -7.30 4.25 -13.15
C THR A 196 -6.27 3.28 -12.60
N PHE A 197 -5.86 2.32 -13.43
CA PHE A 197 -4.85 1.31 -13.11
C PHE A 197 -3.74 1.34 -14.15
N LYS A 198 -2.48 1.30 -13.69
CA LYS A 198 -1.29 1.18 -14.54
C LYS A 198 -0.41 0.08 -13.98
N GLN A 199 -0.08 -0.93 -14.80
CA GLN A 199 0.83 -1.98 -14.38
C GLN A 199 2.24 -1.41 -14.22
N LEU A 200 2.90 -1.74 -13.10
CA LEU A 200 4.26 -1.31 -12.79
C LEU A 200 5.27 -2.44 -12.93
N ASN A 201 4.90 -3.65 -12.47
CA ASN A 201 5.63 -4.89 -12.71
C ASN A 201 4.65 -6.06 -12.88
N LYS A 202 5.11 -7.30 -12.81
CA LYS A 202 4.27 -8.49 -12.98
C LYS A 202 3.13 -8.59 -11.94
N PHE A 203 3.36 -8.12 -10.70
CA PHE A 203 2.44 -8.23 -9.58
C PHE A 203 1.75 -6.89 -9.28
N VAL A 204 2.51 -5.79 -9.32
CA VAL A 204 2.13 -4.50 -8.76
C VAL A 204 1.49 -3.60 -9.79
N TRP A 205 0.37 -3.01 -9.40
CA TRP A 205 -0.35 -1.99 -10.15
C TRP A 205 -0.41 -0.67 -9.38
N LEU A 206 -0.20 0.41 -10.07
CA LEU A 206 -0.54 1.75 -9.58
C LEU A 206 -2.05 1.93 -9.68
N ILE A 207 -2.67 2.22 -8.56
CA ILE A 207 -4.09 2.54 -8.40
C ILE A 207 -4.16 4.03 -8.13
N GLU A 208 -4.57 4.82 -9.12
CA GLU A 208 -4.73 6.28 -8.97
C GLU A 208 -6.22 6.63 -9.02
N ALA A 209 -6.76 7.09 -7.89
CA ALA A 209 -8.16 7.50 -7.77
C ALA A 209 -8.25 8.97 -7.37
N GLU A 210 -9.09 9.74 -8.09
CA GLU A 210 -9.31 11.17 -7.86
C GLU A 210 -10.76 11.42 -7.48
N LYS A 211 -10.96 12.16 -6.38
CA LYS A 211 -12.28 12.55 -5.87
C LYS A 211 -12.95 13.53 -6.82
N GLN A 212 -14.18 13.18 -7.25
CA GLN A 212 -14.98 13.96 -8.21
C GLN A 212 -15.85 15.05 -7.57
#